data_156f92cae7c6a3dc66c5d8fb60f34e26
#
_entry.id   156f92cae7c6a3dc66c5d8fb60f34e26
#
_cell.length_a   1.000
_cell.length_b   1.000
_cell.length_c   1.000
_cell.angle_alpha   90.00
_cell.angle_beta   90.00
_cell.angle_gamma   90.00
#
_symmetry.space_group_name_H-M   'P 1'
#
loop_
_entity.id
_entity.type
_entity.pdbx_description
1 polymer ?
#
loop_
_entity_poly.entity_id
_entity_poly.type
_entity_poly.pdbx_seq_one_letter_code
_entity_poly.pdbx_strand_id
1 'polypeptide(L)'
;MNQILIDSNILVYAINRASSKNIKAQMFLQENLGKLAVAHQNILESLRILTHPKFKYPMQIADAIDAIENILKFCKIVCPDYHTRALTIELIKKYKLSSDLIFDAYLAATALSNDIKELASDNVRDFMKFREIKVINPFQ
;
A
#
# COMPACT_ATOMS: atom_id res chain seq x y z
N MET A 1 5.34 -18.73 -2.30
CA MET A 1 3.97 -18.25 -2.03
C MET A 1 3.80 -16.85 -2.59
N ASN A 2 2.72 -16.61 -3.32
CA ASN A 2 2.46 -15.30 -3.90
C ASN A 2 2.06 -14.32 -2.81
N GLN A 3 2.78 -13.20 -2.74
CA GLN A 3 2.49 -12.14 -1.80
C GLN A 3 1.71 -11.02 -2.47
N ILE A 4 0.96 -10.26 -1.68
CA ILE A 4 0.18 -9.13 -2.13
C ILE A 4 0.68 -7.90 -1.38
N LEU A 5 1.13 -6.89 -2.10
CA LEU A 5 1.51 -5.62 -1.49
C LEU A 5 0.24 -4.83 -1.19
N ILE A 6 0.10 -4.36 0.04
CA ILE A 6 -1.08 -3.65 0.52
C ILE A 6 -0.81 -2.14 0.48
N ASP A 7 -1.58 -1.42 -0.32
CA ASP A 7 -1.47 0.04 -0.39
C ASP A 7 -1.98 0.70 0.90
N SER A 8 -1.52 1.92 1.14
CA SER A 8 -1.84 2.67 2.36
C SER A 8 -3.35 2.86 2.57
N ASN A 9 -4.13 3.05 1.51
CA ASN A 9 -5.57 3.23 1.66
C ASN A 9 -6.25 2.01 2.30
N ILE A 10 -5.78 0.79 1.98
CA ILE A 10 -6.33 -0.43 2.60
C ILE A 10 -6.08 -0.43 4.10
N LEU A 11 -4.86 -0.06 4.51
CA LEU A 11 -4.50 0.01 5.94
C LEU A 11 -5.37 1.05 6.67
N VAL A 12 -5.52 2.22 6.06
CA VAL A 12 -6.33 3.30 6.65
C VAL A 12 -7.79 2.87 6.79
N TYR A 13 -8.38 2.26 5.75
CA TYR A 13 -9.76 1.79 5.83
C TYR A 13 -9.93 0.69 6.89
N ALA A 14 -8.96 -0.21 7.02
CA ALA A 14 -9.03 -1.28 8.02
C ALA A 14 -9.01 -0.74 9.45
N ILE A 15 -8.39 0.42 9.68
CA ILE A 15 -8.30 1.06 10.99
C ILE A 15 -9.46 2.00 11.24
N ASN A 16 -9.93 2.72 10.22
CA ASN A 16 -10.98 3.73 10.34
C ASN A 16 -12.37 3.09 10.40
N ARG A 17 -12.88 2.87 11.60
CA ARG A 17 -14.19 2.25 11.82
C ARG A 17 -15.35 3.07 11.26
N ALA A 18 -15.17 4.36 11.04
CA ALA A 18 -16.19 5.22 10.47
C ALA A 18 -16.31 5.11 8.94
N SER A 19 -15.33 4.48 8.30
CA SER A 19 -15.36 4.30 6.85
C SER A 19 -16.36 3.23 6.44
N SER A 20 -17.09 3.48 5.35
CA SER A 20 -17.97 2.47 4.75
C SER A 20 -17.18 1.29 4.18
N LYS A 21 -15.86 1.45 3.99
CA LYS A 21 -14.96 0.40 3.47
C LYS A 21 -14.25 -0.38 4.57
N ASN A 22 -14.52 -0.06 5.84
CA ASN A 22 -13.81 -0.65 6.97
C ASN A 22 -13.94 -2.18 7.00
N ILE A 23 -15.16 -2.70 6.93
CA ILE A 23 -15.41 -4.14 7.04
C ILE A 23 -14.77 -4.89 5.87
N LYS A 24 -14.92 -4.39 4.64
CA LYS A 24 -14.32 -5.04 3.47
C LYS A 24 -12.80 -5.05 3.54
N ALA A 25 -12.19 -3.96 4.03
CA ALA A 25 -10.75 -3.90 4.22
C ALA A 25 -10.28 -4.94 5.24
N GLN A 26 -10.95 -5.03 6.38
CA GLN A 26 -10.62 -6.01 7.41
C GLN A 26 -10.79 -7.44 6.90
N MET A 27 -11.87 -7.71 6.17
CA MET A 27 -12.12 -9.03 5.58
C MET A 27 -11.02 -9.40 4.58
N PHE A 28 -10.62 -8.46 3.74
CA PHE A 28 -9.56 -8.70 2.76
C PHE A 28 -8.25 -9.09 3.45
N LEU A 29 -7.87 -8.37 4.49
CA LEU A 29 -6.66 -8.69 5.25
C LEU A 29 -6.76 -10.07 5.88
N GLN A 30 -7.90 -10.39 6.48
CA GLN A 30 -8.10 -11.66 7.14
C GLN A 30 -8.08 -12.83 6.16
N GLU A 31 -8.70 -12.69 5.01
CA GLU A 31 -8.75 -13.71 3.96
C GLU A 31 -7.39 -13.99 3.33
N ASN A 32 -6.45 -13.04 3.44
CA ASN A 32 -5.15 -13.14 2.81
C ASN A 32 -4.00 -13.25 3.82
N LEU A 33 -4.28 -13.66 5.05
CA LEU A 33 -3.24 -13.87 6.06
C LEU A 33 -2.19 -14.83 5.54
N GLY A 34 -0.92 -14.50 5.79
CA GLY A 34 0.22 -15.24 5.28
C GLY A 34 0.71 -14.78 3.92
N LYS A 35 -0.06 -13.93 3.22
CA LYS A 35 0.31 -13.40 1.89
C LYS A 35 0.54 -11.90 1.89
N LEU A 36 0.32 -11.22 3.01
CA LEU A 36 0.34 -9.77 3.08
C LEU A 36 1.76 -9.22 3.15
N ALA A 37 2.04 -8.19 2.36
CA ALA A 37 3.28 -7.44 2.42
C ALA A 37 2.97 -5.94 2.45
N VAL A 38 3.77 -5.18 3.19
CA VAL A 38 3.61 -3.73 3.31
C VAL A 38 4.98 -3.08 3.13
N ALA A 39 5.06 -2.06 2.28
CA ALA A 39 6.29 -1.31 2.07
C ALA A 39 6.43 -0.19 3.10
N HIS A 40 7.66 0.24 3.36
CA HIS A 40 7.93 1.38 4.25
C HIS A 40 7.12 2.61 3.85
N GLN A 41 7.02 2.89 2.55
CA GLN A 41 6.23 4.01 2.02
C GLN A 41 4.78 3.95 2.51
N ASN A 42 4.17 2.77 2.45
CA ASN A 42 2.77 2.59 2.86
C ASN A 42 2.58 2.81 4.36
N ILE A 43 3.55 2.39 5.17
CA ILE A 43 3.52 2.60 6.62
C ILE A 43 3.51 4.10 6.92
N LEU A 44 4.44 4.85 6.33
CA LEU A 44 4.57 6.28 6.58
C LEU A 44 3.36 7.06 6.06
N GLU A 45 2.87 6.72 4.89
CA GLU A 45 1.68 7.36 4.32
C GLU A 45 0.44 7.11 5.18
N SER A 46 0.28 5.89 5.68
CA SER A 46 -0.84 5.54 6.55
C SER A 46 -0.81 6.35 7.84
N LEU A 47 0.35 6.46 8.47
CA LEU A 47 0.51 7.28 9.68
C LEU A 47 0.19 8.74 9.40
N ARG A 48 0.66 9.26 8.27
CA ARG A 48 0.39 10.64 7.88
C ARG A 48 -1.11 10.90 7.72
N ILE A 49 -1.81 10.00 7.03
CA ILE A 49 -3.24 10.14 6.78
C ILE A 49 -4.04 10.06 8.07
N LEU A 50 -3.77 9.05 8.90
CA LEU A 50 -4.52 8.82 10.15
C LEU A 50 -4.39 9.96 11.15
N THR A 51 -3.27 10.68 11.13
CA THR A 51 -2.98 11.79 12.06
C THR A 51 -3.20 13.17 11.45
N HIS A 52 -3.58 13.24 10.16
CA HIS A 52 -3.73 14.52 9.46
C HIS A 52 -4.91 15.31 10.02
N PRO A 53 -4.75 16.65 10.28
CA PRO A 53 -5.83 17.46 10.81
C PRO A 53 -7.10 17.48 9.97
N LYS A 54 -6.99 17.24 8.67
CA LYS A 54 -8.14 17.18 7.75
C LYS A 54 -8.81 15.81 7.69
N PHE A 55 -8.22 14.80 8.35
CA PHE A 55 -8.87 13.50 8.47
C PHE A 55 -10.12 13.66 9.34
N LYS A 56 -11.20 12.96 9.00
CA LYS A 56 -12.49 13.16 9.69
C LYS A 56 -12.39 12.92 11.20
N TYR A 57 -11.63 11.91 11.60
CA TYR A 57 -11.37 11.59 13.00
C TYR A 57 -9.87 11.38 13.20
N PRO A 58 -9.09 12.50 13.28
CA PRO A 58 -7.63 12.35 13.39
C PRO A 58 -7.25 11.61 14.66
N MET A 59 -6.32 10.66 14.51
CA MET A 59 -5.81 9.89 15.63
C MET A 59 -4.61 10.58 16.25
N GLN A 60 -4.41 10.37 17.56
CA GLN A 60 -3.14 10.67 18.19
C GLN A 60 -2.06 9.77 17.58
N ILE A 61 -0.84 10.29 17.43
CA ILE A 61 0.22 9.53 16.77
C ILE A 61 0.51 8.19 17.47
N ALA A 62 0.46 8.16 18.79
CA ALA A 62 0.68 6.92 19.54
C ALA A 62 -0.36 5.85 19.19
N ASP A 63 -1.63 6.26 19.09
CA ASP A 63 -2.71 5.34 18.76
C ASP A 63 -2.61 4.87 17.31
N ALA A 64 -2.23 5.76 16.38
CA ALA A 64 -2.04 5.41 14.98
C ALA A 64 -0.90 4.40 14.83
N ILE A 65 0.21 4.61 15.54
CA ILE A 65 1.34 3.68 15.52
C ILE A 65 0.91 2.31 16.03
N ASP A 66 0.20 2.26 17.16
CA ASP A 66 -0.27 0.99 17.72
C ASP A 66 -1.19 0.24 16.75
N ALA A 67 -2.11 0.96 16.12
CA ALA A 67 -3.04 0.36 15.17
C ALA A 67 -2.30 -0.23 13.95
N ILE A 68 -1.36 0.52 13.39
CA ILE A 68 -0.55 0.04 12.25
C ILE A 68 0.32 -1.14 12.67
N GLU A 69 1.02 -1.05 13.81
CA GLU A 69 1.88 -2.12 14.28
C GLU A 69 1.11 -3.43 14.52
N ASN A 70 -0.14 -3.34 14.98
CA ASN A 70 -0.97 -4.52 15.16
C ASN A 70 -1.25 -5.23 13.83
N ILE A 71 -1.47 -4.49 12.76
CA ILE A 71 -1.64 -5.08 11.42
C ILE A 71 -0.32 -5.66 10.92
N LEU A 72 0.79 -4.93 11.12
CA LEU A 72 2.10 -5.35 10.62
C LEU A 72 2.60 -6.67 11.22
N LYS A 73 2.08 -7.07 12.38
CA LYS A 73 2.41 -8.39 12.97
C LYS A 73 2.07 -9.54 12.03
N PHE A 74 1.14 -9.34 11.12
CA PHE A 74 0.67 -10.36 10.18
C PHE A 74 1.19 -10.14 8.77
N CYS A 75 2.13 -9.21 8.59
CA CYS A 75 2.62 -8.81 7.28
C CYS A 75 4.13 -8.97 7.18
N LYS A 76 4.59 -9.24 5.97
CA LYS A 76 6.01 -9.08 5.66
C LYS A 76 6.26 -7.62 5.34
N ILE A 77 7.23 -7.00 6.01
CA ILE A 77 7.61 -5.62 5.71
C ILE A 77 8.69 -5.67 4.63
N VAL A 78 8.44 -4.96 3.53
CA VAL A 78 9.38 -4.90 2.41
C VAL A 78 9.91 -3.48 2.23
N CYS A 79 11.13 -3.38 1.76
CA CYS A 79 11.77 -2.09 1.54
C CYS A 79 12.45 -2.07 0.18
N PRO A 80 12.73 -0.87 -0.35
CA PRO A 80 13.54 -0.76 -1.56
C PRO A 80 14.88 -1.46 -1.36
N ASP A 81 15.35 -2.13 -2.39
CA ASP A 81 16.64 -2.77 -2.37
C ASP A 81 17.58 -2.11 -3.37
N TYR A 82 18.69 -2.76 -3.64
CA TYR A 82 19.71 -2.24 -4.55
C TYR A 82 19.21 -1.96 -5.96
N HIS A 83 18.19 -2.69 -6.42
CA HIS A 83 17.68 -2.57 -7.79
C HIS A 83 16.50 -1.62 -7.93
N THR A 84 15.90 -1.20 -6.83
CA THR A 84 14.64 -0.45 -6.86
C THR A 84 14.77 0.89 -7.58
N ARG A 85 15.88 1.61 -7.38
CA ARG A 85 16.09 2.91 -8.03
C ARG A 85 16.09 2.79 -9.55
N ALA A 86 16.87 1.87 -10.07
CA ALA A 86 16.98 1.68 -11.52
C ALA A 86 15.64 1.25 -12.12
N LEU A 87 14.93 0.36 -11.44
CA LEU A 87 13.61 -0.11 -11.87
C LEU A 87 12.57 1.02 -11.84
N THR A 88 12.62 1.87 -10.81
CA THR A 88 11.75 3.04 -10.74
C THR A 88 11.95 3.96 -11.95
N ILE A 89 13.21 4.27 -12.27
CA ILE A 89 13.54 5.12 -13.43
C ILE A 89 13.04 4.48 -14.72
N GLU A 90 13.22 3.16 -14.85
CA GLU A 90 12.74 2.42 -16.03
C GLU A 90 11.23 2.54 -16.19
N LEU A 91 10.47 2.36 -15.11
CA LEU A 91 9.01 2.49 -15.15
C LEU A 91 8.56 3.92 -15.47
N ILE A 92 9.24 4.92 -14.91
CA ILE A 92 8.96 6.33 -15.19
C ILE A 92 9.11 6.62 -16.69
N LYS A 93 10.19 6.14 -17.30
CA LYS A 93 10.45 6.32 -18.72
C LYS A 93 9.43 5.57 -19.58
N LYS A 94 9.17 4.32 -19.24
CA LYS A 94 8.28 3.44 -20.00
C LYS A 94 6.86 3.99 -20.07
N TYR A 95 6.34 4.48 -18.93
CA TYR A 95 4.97 4.96 -18.82
C TYR A 95 4.85 6.48 -18.86
N LYS A 96 5.96 7.19 -19.07
CA LYS A 96 6.01 8.66 -19.21
C LYS A 96 5.38 9.37 -18.02
N LEU A 97 5.82 9.00 -16.83
CA LEU A 97 5.27 9.49 -15.58
C LEU A 97 5.96 10.75 -15.12
N SER A 98 5.22 11.59 -14.38
CA SER A 98 5.76 12.82 -13.78
C SER A 98 4.98 13.15 -12.52
N SER A 99 5.49 14.11 -11.73
CA SER A 99 4.83 14.60 -10.52
C SER A 99 4.50 13.47 -9.55
N ASP A 100 3.30 13.46 -8.99
CA ASP A 100 2.90 12.48 -7.97
C ASP A 100 2.91 11.04 -8.48
N LEU A 101 2.80 10.84 -9.79
CA LEU A 101 2.83 9.52 -10.40
C LEU A 101 4.20 8.84 -10.27
N ILE A 102 5.24 9.62 -9.98
CA ILE A 102 6.59 9.08 -9.72
C ILE A 102 6.57 8.18 -8.49
N PHE A 103 5.82 8.56 -7.46
CA PHE A 103 5.72 7.76 -6.23
C PHE A 103 4.96 6.45 -6.46
N ASP A 104 4.00 6.43 -7.40
CA ASP A 104 3.34 5.19 -7.81
C ASP A 104 4.33 4.24 -8.48
N ALA A 105 5.21 4.78 -9.34
CA ALA A 105 6.27 3.99 -9.95
C ALA A 105 7.24 3.44 -8.90
N TYR A 106 7.55 4.25 -7.90
CA TYR A 106 8.44 3.82 -6.81
C TYR A 106 7.83 2.67 -6.01
N LEU A 107 6.55 2.75 -5.70
CA LEU A 107 5.85 1.67 -5.00
C LEU A 107 5.81 0.40 -5.85
N ALA A 108 5.47 0.54 -7.14
CA ALA A 108 5.47 -0.58 -8.06
C ALA A 108 6.86 -1.22 -8.16
N ALA A 109 7.91 -0.40 -8.25
CA ALA A 109 9.29 -0.88 -8.30
C ALA A 109 9.70 -1.58 -7.01
N THR A 110 9.25 -1.07 -5.86
CA THR A 110 9.52 -1.71 -4.57
C THR A 110 8.88 -3.10 -4.51
N ALA A 111 7.66 -3.23 -5.00
CA ALA A 111 6.99 -4.52 -5.08
C ALA A 111 7.79 -5.48 -5.99
N LEU A 112 8.09 -5.05 -7.20
CA LEU A 112 8.78 -5.89 -8.18
C LEU A 112 10.18 -6.30 -7.74
N SER A 113 10.94 -5.40 -7.10
CA SER A 113 12.29 -5.74 -6.61
C SER A 113 12.25 -6.72 -5.43
N ASN A 114 11.08 -6.90 -4.82
CA ASN A 114 10.84 -7.90 -3.78
C ASN A 114 10.06 -9.12 -4.31
N ASP A 115 10.04 -9.31 -5.63
CA ASP A 115 9.34 -10.41 -6.31
C ASP A 115 7.84 -10.46 -6.04
N ILE A 116 7.22 -9.30 -5.80
CA ILE A 116 5.78 -9.17 -5.59
C ILE A 116 5.16 -8.59 -6.86
N LYS A 117 4.17 -9.30 -7.40
CA LYS A 117 3.51 -8.93 -8.66
C LYS A 117 2.04 -8.57 -8.47
N GLU A 118 1.53 -8.60 -7.26
CA GLU A 118 0.15 -8.24 -6.95
C GLU A 118 0.13 -7.08 -5.97
N LEU A 119 -0.72 -6.10 -6.26
CA LEU A 119 -0.91 -4.90 -5.43
C LEU A 119 -2.39 -4.74 -5.14
N ALA A 120 -2.76 -4.67 -3.86
CA ALA A 120 -4.12 -4.37 -3.45
C ALA A 120 -4.25 -2.87 -3.17
N SER A 121 -5.18 -2.21 -3.86
CA SER A 121 -5.39 -0.77 -3.73
C SER A 121 -6.80 -0.39 -4.14
N ASP A 122 -7.32 0.68 -3.54
CA ASP A 122 -8.54 1.34 -3.99
C ASP A 122 -8.26 2.23 -5.22
N ASN A 123 -7.02 2.65 -5.39
CA ASN A 123 -6.57 3.49 -6.51
C ASN A 123 -6.19 2.65 -7.73
N VAL A 124 -7.14 1.90 -8.25
CA VAL A 124 -6.90 1.03 -9.41
C VAL A 124 -6.36 1.82 -10.60
N ARG A 125 -6.92 3.01 -10.84
CA ARG A 125 -6.52 3.85 -11.98
C ARG A 125 -5.04 4.19 -11.96
N ASP A 126 -4.47 4.42 -10.78
CA ASP A 126 -3.07 4.86 -10.67
C ASP A 126 -2.07 3.72 -10.90
N PHE A 127 -2.50 2.46 -10.71
CA PHE A 127 -1.61 1.31 -10.80
C PHE A 127 -1.88 0.38 -11.97
N MET A 128 -3.08 0.42 -12.57
CA MET A 128 -3.44 -0.48 -13.67
C MET A 128 -2.61 -0.28 -14.94
N LYS A 129 -1.95 0.87 -15.09
CA LYS A 129 -1.06 1.13 -16.21
C LYS A 129 0.19 0.25 -16.19
N PHE A 130 0.62 -0.19 -14.99
CA PHE A 130 1.81 -1.03 -14.86
C PHE A 130 1.47 -2.47 -15.23
N ARG A 131 1.84 -2.88 -16.43
CA ARG A 131 1.56 -4.25 -16.93
C ARG A 131 2.27 -5.32 -16.12
N GLU A 132 3.35 -4.94 -15.43
CA GLU A 132 4.14 -5.84 -14.60
C GLU A 132 3.42 -6.25 -13.31
N ILE A 133 2.38 -5.52 -12.93
CA ILE A 133 1.67 -5.70 -11.67
C ILE A 133 0.18 -5.95 -11.92
N LYS A 134 -0.37 -6.94 -11.20
CA LYS A 134 -1.80 -7.18 -11.15
C LYS A 134 -2.40 -6.40 -10.00
N VAL A 135 -3.35 -5.52 -10.29
CA VAL A 135 -4.04 -4.72 -9.27
C VAL A 135 -5.28 -5.43 -8.78
N ILE A 136 -5.45 -5.49 -7.47
CA ILE A 136 -6.61 -6.09 -6.80
C ILE A 136 -7.34 -4.97 -6.08
N ASN A 137 -8.64 -4.82 -6.33
CA ASN A 137 -9.48 -3.88 -5.58
C ASN A 137 -10.39 -4.67 -4.63
N PRO A 138 -10.14 -4.62 -3.30
CA PRO A 138 -10.94 -5.36 -2.33
C PRO A 138 -12.39 -4.88 -2.21
N PHE A 139 -12.71 -3.73 -2.79
CA PHE A 139 -14.00 -3.06 -2.61
C PHE A 139 -14.95 -3.25 -3.81
N GLN A 140 -14.51 -3.98 -4.80
CA GLN A 140 -15.31 -4.30 -5.98
C GLN A 140 -15.65 -5.77 -6.05
#